data_c5e008e16dcdfe80a5dd5335472c5313
#
_entry.id   c5e008e16dcdfe80a5dd5335472c5313
#
_cell.length_a   1.000
_cell.length_b   1.000
_cell.length_c   1.000
_cell.angle_alpha   90.00
_cell.angle_beta   90.00
_cell.angle_gamma   90.00
#
_symmetry.space_group_name_H-M   'P 1'
#
loop_
_entity.id
_entity.type
_entity.pdbx_description
1 polymer ?
#
loop_
_entity_poly.entity_id
_entity_poly.type
_entity_poly.pdbx_seq_one_letter_code
_entity_poly.pdbx_strand_id
1 'polypeptide(L)'
;MVDFELDAAQTAWLAEVRDFLQANVTPALRSELAEHGQEVPDGEVAAFRRRIGERGWFGLNWPSEYGGLGLGAVYQHLLMREFEYWGVPGPDLTVTSVAPMIMRHGTEQNKLEFLPPIARGELICAVGYSEPDAGTDLASLRTRAVQHGDEWVITGSKIWNSVANRATHEWLCVRTDPNAPRHRGISVIMVPTNLPGIDIRPLYAWSGYRTNEVFFDEVRVPVGNLIGEVNRGWTYITGALDLERGALTNAGDLRRALDELTELARRPRRNGSVPLHIGGFRRRLAQAEADVEVAMLMGYQAASLLDSGVIPTVEVSVEKVFSSELRQRIADLAIDLLGPDGLLAYRSPGAPEDGKFERLYRVSPLMRFGGGTNEVLRDVIAQRGHDMPSYGR
;
A
#
# COMPACT_ATOMS: atom_id res chain seq x y z
N MET A 1 7.04 -27.33 1.10
CA MET A 1 6.72 -26.97 2.50
C MET A 1 7.50 -25.68 2.75
N VAL A 2 6.84 -24.62 3.21
CA VAL A 2 7.53 -23.35 3.54
C VAL A 2 8.26 -23.55 4.85
N ASP A 3 9.55 -23.22 4.88
CA ASP A 3 10.32 -23.11 6.12
C ASP A 3 10.17 -21.68 6.62
N PHE A 4 9.72 -21.51 7.86
CA PHE A 4 9.50 -20.21 8.48
C PHE A 4 10.72 -19.72 9.28
N GLU A 5 11.79 -20.50 9.34
CA GLU A 5 13.04 -20.07 9.96
C GLU A 5 13.84 -19.21 8.97
N LEU A 6 14.35 -18.08 9.44
CA LEU A 6 15.24 -17.25 8.65
C LEU A 6 16.61 -17.91 8.55
N ASP A 7 17.16 -17.97 7.36
CA ASP A 7 18.54 -18.38 7.18
C ASP A 7 19.53 -17.32 7.69
N ALA A 8 20.82 -17.66 7.67
CA ALA A 8 21.85 -16.75 8.18
C ALA A 8 21.95 -15.43 7.38
N ALA A 9 21.70 -15.47 6.06
CA ALA A 9 21.75 -14.29 5.21
C ALA A 9 20.52 -13.37 5.45
N GLN A 10 19.34 -13.95 5.58
CA GLN A 10 18.12 -13.24 5.92
C GLN A 10 18.19 -12.62 7.33
N THR A 11 18.79 -13.34 8.28
CA THR A 11 19.02 -12.84 9.65
C THR A 11 20.00 -11.65 9.64
N ALA A 12 21.09 -11.74 8.90
CA ALA A 12 22.04 -10.63 8.74
C ALA A 12 21.40 -9.42 8.05
N TRP A 13 20.60 -9.66 7.01
CA TRP A 13 19.84 -8.62 6.33
C TRP A 13 18.88 -7.89 7.30
N LEU A 14 18.13 -8.64 8.09
CA LEU A 14 17.22 -8.06 9.08
C LEU A 14 17.95 -7.19 10.10
N ALA A 15 19.14 -7.60 10.54
CA ALA A 15 20.00 -6.80 11.40
C ALA A 15 20.43 -5.49 10.71
N GLU A 16 20.88 -5.55 9.44
CA GLU A 16 21.25 -4.38 8.66
C GLU A 16 20.10 -3.38 8.53
N VAL A 17 18.88 -3.86 8.24
CA VAL A 17 17.68 -3.02 8.15
C VAL A 17 17.39 -2.33 9.48
N ARG A 18 17.49 -3.05 10.59
CA ARG A 18 17.26 -2.50 11.93
C ARG A 18 18.29 -1.45 12.32
N ASP A 19 19.56 -1.71 12.04
CA ASP A 19 20.65 -0.76 12.26
C ASP A 19 20.44 0.52 11.46
N PHE A 20 20.03 0.41 10.20
CA PHE A 20 19.68 1.56 9.38
C PHE A 20 18.53 2.36 9.99
N LEU A 21 17.44 1.70 10.40
CA LEU A 21 16.29 2.35 10.99
C LEU A 21 16.66 3.05 12.32
N GLN A 22 17.44 2.39 13.16
CA GLN A 22 17.90 2.96 14.41
C GLN A 22 18.75 4.23 14.20
N ALA A 23 19.59 4.25 13.16
CA ALA A 23 20.44 5.39 12.84
C ALA A 23 19.70 6.54 12.16
N ASN A 24 18.63 6.26 11.39
CA ASN A 24 18.02 7.24 10.50
C ASN A 24 16.60 7.69 10.91
N VAL A 25 15.92 6.98 11.84
CA VAL A 25 14.62 7.40 12.35
C VAL A 25 14.80 8.40 13.49
N THR A 26 15.06 9.64 13.09
CA THR A 26 15.37 10.75 14.01
C THR A 26 14.09 11.33 14.65
N PRO A 27 14.21 12.06 15.77
CA PRO A 27 13.09 12.83 16.31
C PRO A 27 12.50 13.84 15.32
N ALA A 28 13.33 14.46 14.47
CA ALA A 28 12.88 15.40 13.44
C ALA A 28 12.00 14.69 12.40
N LEU A 29 12.43 13.52 11.88
CA LEU A 29 11.61 12.69 10.98
C LEU A 29 10.27 12.31 11.63
N ARG A 30 10.28 11.90 12.90
CA ARG A 30 9.04 11.56 13.63
C ARG A 30 8.11 12.76 13.78
N SER A 31 8.66 13.94 14.07
CA SER A 31 7.88 15.18 14.20
C SER A 31 7.23 15.54 12.85
N GLU A 32 7.98 15.50 11.75
CA GLU A 32 7.45 15.79 10.42
C GLU A 32 6.37 14.80 10.03
N LEU A 33 6.60 13.49 10.23
CA LEU A 33 5.59 12.45 9.97
C LEU A 33 4.31 12.66 10.79
N ALA A 34 4.45 13.07 12.05
CA ALA A 34 3.31 13.34 12.90
C ALA A 34 2.56 14.60 12.46
N GLU A 35 3.26 15.68 12.09
CA GLU A 35 2.68 16.99 11.76
C GLU A 35 2.14 17.09 10.34
N HIS A 36 2.86 16.54 9.39
CA HIS A 36 2.63 16.73 7.96
C HIS A 36 2.49 15.42 7.18
N GLY A 37 2.67 14.27 7.85
CA GLY A 37 2.71 12.98 7.15
C GLY A 37 3.89 12.93 6.18
N GLN A 38 3.60 12.67 4.91
CA GLN A 38 4.63 12.61 3.85
C GLN A 38 4.46 13.77 2.84
N GLU A 39 3.86 14.87 3.25
CA GLU A 39 3.42 15.92 2.33
C GLU A 39 4.44 17.07 2.18
N VAL A 40 5.53 17.07 2.94
CA VAL A 40 6.56 18.12 2.86
C VAL A 40 7.55 17.78 1.75
N PRO A 41 7.58 18.55 0.65
CA PRO A 41 8.66 18.44 -0.34
C PRO A 41 10.00 18.80 0.31
N ASP A 42 11.04 18.05 -0.01
CA ASP A 42 12.41 18.29 0.50
C ASP A 42 12.60 18.34 2.03
N GLY A 43 11.65 17.78 2.79
CA GLY A 43 11.72 17.62 4.24
C GLY A 43 12.53 16.39 4.68
N GLU A 44 12.40 16.06 5.98
CA GLU A 44 13.06 14.89 6.58
C GLU A 44 12.59 13.58 5.96
N VAL A 45 11.30 13.48 5.59
CA VAL A 45 10.75 12.31 4.89
C VAL A 45 11.38 12.15 3.51
N ALA A 46 11.52 13.22 2.76
CA ALA A 46 12.19 13.18 1.46
C ALA A 46 13.67 12.81 1.59
N ALA A 47 14.36 13.37 2.59
CA ALA A 47 15.75 13.00 2.89
C ALA A 47 15.88 11.52 3.29
N PHE A 48 14.94 11.00 4.09
CA PHE A 48 14.91 9.59 4.48
C PHE A 48 14.68 8.68 3.26
N ARG A 49 13.77 9.04 2.34
CA ARG A 49 13.55 8.31 1.09
C ARG A 49 14.81 8.28 0.20
N ARG A 50 15.54 9.41 0.09
CA ARG A 50 16.81 9.44 -0.66
C ARG A 50 17.83 8.44 -0.10
N ARG A 51 17.97 8.35 1.25
CA ARG A 51 18.88 7.36 1.88
C ARG A 51 18.46 5.91 1.59
N ILE A 52 17.17 5.62 1.46
CA ILE A 52 16.67 4.30 1.04
C ILE A 52 17.07 4.03 -0.41
N GLY A 53 16.87 5.02 -1.30
CA GLY A 53 17.25 4.93 -2.71
C GLY A 53 18.76 4.76 -2.92
N GLU A 54 19.62 5.48 -2.17
CA GLU A 54 21.08 5.35 -2.18
C GLU A 54 21.55 3.95 -1.82
N ARG A 55 20.78 3.19 -1.04
CA ARG A 55 21.04 1.78 -0.72
C ARG A 55 20.47 0.81 -1.76
N GLY A 56 19.75 1.29 -2.78
CA GLY A 56 19.07 0.46 -3.77
C GLY A 56 17.85 -0.31 -3.23
N TRP A 57 17.36 0.07 -2.05
CA TRP A 57 16.31 -0.70 -1.36
C TRP A 57 14.91 -0.53 -1.95
N PHE A 58 14.68 0.45 -2.82
CA PHE A 58 13.45 0.51 -3.60
C PHE A 58 13.43 -0.54 -4.72
N GLY A 59 14.58 -0.84 -5.33
CA GLY A 59 14.71 -1.87 -6.35
C GLY A 59 15.22 -3.22 -5.81
N LEU A 60 14.95 -3.57 -4.56
CA LEU A 60 15.61 -4.67 -3.85
C LEU A 60 15.57 -6.00 -4.61
N ASN A 61 14.43 -6.36 -5.17
CA ASN A 61 14.21 -7.62 -5.91
C ASN A 61 14.25 -7.45 -7.44
N TRP A 62 14.68 -6.28 -7.93
CA TRP A 62 14.75 -6.02 -9.37
C TRP A 62 16.10 -6.45 -9.95
N PRO A 63 16.16 -6.70 -11.27
CA PRO A 63 17.40 -6.88 -12.00
C PRO A 63 18.34 -5.67 -11.84
N SER A 64 19.64 -5.94 -11.78
CA SER A 64 20.67 -4.89 -11.61
C SER A 64 20.70 -3.87 -12.76
N GLU A 65 20.31 -4.26 -13.96
CA GLU A 65 20.19 -3.38 -15.14
C GLU A 65 19.20 -2.23 -14.94
N TYR A 66 18.23 -2.37 -14.03
CA TYR A 66 17.25 -1.34 -13.66
C TYR A 66 17.53 -0.71 -12.29
N GLY A 67 18.75 -0.89 -11.75
CA GLY A 67 19.16 -0.36 -10.46
C GLY A 67 18.73 -1.22 -9.26
N GLY A 68 18.37 -2.48 -9.49
CA GLY A 68 18.00 -3.42 -8.46
C GLY A 68 19.17 -4.17 -7.82
N LEU A 69 18.92 -4.83 -6.70
CA LEU A 69 19.90 -5.65 -5.98
C LEU A 69 19.77 -7.15 -6.30
N GLY A 70 18.72 -7.57 -7.01
CA GLY A 70 18.46 -8.97 -7.36
C GLY A 70 18.19 -9.89 -6.17
N LEU A 71 17.80 -9.33 -5.02
CA LEU A 71 17.43 -10.10 -3.84
C LEU A 71 16.00 -10.66 -3.96
N GLY A 72 15.67 -11.68 -3.16
CA GLY A 72 14.36 -12.31 -3.22
C GLY A 72 13.24 -11.49 -2.58
N ALA A 73 11.99 -11.91 -2.80
CA ALA A 73 10.80 -11.29 -2.23
C ALA A 73 10.74 -11.38 -0.70
N VAL A 74 11.35 -12.42 -0.11
CA VAL A 74 11.49 -12.52 1.35
C VAL A 74 12.30 -11.36 1.92
N TYR A 75 13.38 -10.93 1.27
CA TYR A 75 14.16 -9.77 1.71
C TYR A 75 13.34 -8.48 1.68
N GLN A 76 12.53 -8.30 0.63
CA GLN A 76 11.62 -7.14 0.53
C GLN A 76 10.52 -7.20 1.61
N HIS A 77 9.94 -8.37 1.87
CA HIS A 77 8.96 -8.56 2.93
C HIS A 77 9.54 -8.20 4.31
N LEU A 78 10.74 -8.66 4.63
CA LEU A 78 11.42 -8.34 5.89
C LEU A 78 11.70 -6.85 6.02
N LEU A 79 12.15 -6.19 4.94
CA LEU A 79 12.33 -4.73 4.90
C LEU A 79 11.02 -4.00 5.20
N MET A 80 9.96 -4.30 4.46
CA MET A 80 8.67 -3.61 4.59
C MET A 80 8.08 -3.80 5.98
N ARG A 81 8.15 -5.01 6.53
CA ARG A 81 7.70 -5.32 7.89
C ARG A 81 8.39 -4.45 8.95
N GLU A 82 9.71 -4.28 8.87
CA GLU A 82 10.44 -3.43 9.81
C GLU A 82 10.08 -1.96 9.63
N PHE A 83 9.97 -1.47 8.39
CA PHE A 83 9.56 -0.08 8.13
C PHE A 83 8.16 0.23 8.68
N GLU A 84 7.22 -0.68 8.52
CA GLU A 84 5.88 -0.57 9.10
C GLU A 84 5.92 -0.60 10.64
N TYR A 85 6.72 -1.49 11.22
CA TYR A 85 6.90 -1.56 12.68
C TYR A 85 7.48 -0.26 13.23
N TRP A 86 8.46 0.35 12.53
CA TRP A 86 9.03 1.64 12.92
C TRP A 86 8.11 2.84 12.58
N GLY A 87 7.08 2.63 11.78
CA GLY A 87 6.12 3.67 11.37
C GLY A 87 6.69 4.71 10.44
N VAL A 88 7.60 4.31 9.59
CA VAL A 88 8.28 5.18 8.61
C VAL A 88 7.96 4.76 7.18
N PRO A 89 8.03 5.70 6.20
CA PRO A 89 7.79 5.37 4.80
C PRO A 89 8.85 4.41 4.27
N GLY A 90 8.37 3.36 3.61
CA GLY A 90 9.18 2.38 2.89
C GLY A 90 8.84 2.32 1.40
N PRO A 91 9.16 1.19 0.73
CA PRO A 91 8.67 0.90 -0.61
C PRO A 91 7.15 0.99 -0.66
N ASP A 92 6.63 1.80 -1.58
CA ASP A 92 5.20 2.04 -1.78
C ASP A 92 4.69 1.33 -3.05
N LEU A 93 3.43 1.57 -3.43
CA LEU A 93 2.81 0.97 -4.62
C LEU A 93 3.57 1.24 -5.92
N THR A 94 4.33 2.33 -5.99
CA THR A 94 5.21 2.60 -7.13
C THR A 94 6.20 1.47 -7.33
N VAL A 95 6.80 1.02 -6.22
CA VAL A 95 7.83 -0.03 -6.20
C VAL A 95 7.23 -1.42 -6.26
N THR A 96 6.15 -1.65 -5.51
CA THR A 96 5.62 -3.01 -5.28
C THR A 96 4.60 -3.45 -6.32
N SER A 97 3.98 -2.51 -7.03
CA SER A 97 2.93 -2.79 -8.03
C SER A 97 3.26 -2.24 -9.41
N VAL A 98 3.53 -0.92 -9.50
CA VAL A 98 3.70 -0.24 -10.80
C VAL A 98 4.97 -0.70 -11.50
N ALA A 99 6.11 -0.64 -10.83
CA ALA A 99 7.39 -1.00 -11.43
C ALA A 99 7.47 -2.45 -11.92
N PRO A 100 6.97 -3.47 -11.21
CA PRO A 100 6.90 -4.83 -11.72
C PRO A 100 6.07 -4.97 -13.00
N MET A 101 5.01 -4.17 -13.14
CA MET A 101 4.22 -4.16 -14.38
C MET A 101 4.96 -3.50 -15.53
N ILE A 102 5.72 -2.42 -15.27
CA ILE A 102 6.60 -1.79 -16.26
C ILE A 102 7.68 -2.78 -16.70
N MET A 103 8.33 -3.48 -15.77
CA MET A 103 9.36 -4.49 -16.07
C MET A 103 8.80 -5.61 -16.94
N ARG A 104 7.59 -6.08 -16.66
CA ARG A 104 6.98 -7.22 -17.36
C ARG A 104 6.38 -6.85 -18.71
N HIS A 105 5.79 -5.68 -18.84
CA HIS A 105 4.95 -5.31 -19.98
C HIS A 105 5.36 -4.03 -20.69
N GLY A 106 6.16 -3.17 -20.07
CA GLY A 106 6.66 -1.94 -20.69
C GLY A 106 7.61 -2.22 -21.83
N THR A 107 7.67 -1.27 -22.78
CA THR A 107 8.71 -1.25 -23.82
C THR A 107 10.08 -1.03 -23.17
N GLU A 108 11.16 -1.31 -23.89
CA GLU A 108 12.53 -1.01 -23.38
C GLU A 108 12.68 0.48 -23.07
N GLN A 109 12.05 1.36 -23.85
CA GLN A 109 12.02 2.78 -23.55
C GLN A 109 11.32 3.09 -22.22
N ASN A 110 10.12 2.48 -21.98
CA ASN A 110 9.43 2.65 -20.69
C ASN A 110 10.30 2.20 -19.50
N LYS A 111 10.99 1.06 -19.65
CA LYS A 111 11.86 0.53 -18.60
C LYS A 111 13.01 1.46 -18.29
N LEU A 112 13.71 1.95 -19.32
CA LEU A 112 14.84 2.87 -19.18
C LEU A 112 14.42 4.24 -18.66
N GLU A 113 13.21 4.70 -18.98
CA GLU A 113 12.71 6.01 -18.55
C GLU A 113 12.22 5.99 -17.11
N PHE A 114 11.42 4.97 -16.73
CA PHE A 114 10.69 5.00 -15.46
C PHE A 114 11.37 4.20 -14.34
N LEU A 115 12.03 3.07 -14.61
CA LEU A 115 12.56 2.21 -13.54
C LEU A 115 13.74 2.83 -12.77
N PRO A 116 14.74 3.45 -13.40
CA PRO A 116 15.86 4.03 -12.66
C PRO A 116 15.43 5.13 -11.68
N PRO A 117 14.59 6.12 -12.03
CA PRO A 117 14.15 7.12 -11.06
C PRO A 117 13.24 6.54 -9.97
N ILE A 118 12.48 5.46 -10.24
CA ILE A 118 11.76 4.73 -9.18
C ILE A 118 12.74 4.08 -8.21
N ALA A 119 13.77 3.40 -8.71
CA ALA A 119 14.79 2.75 -7.87
C ALA A 119 15.53 3.74 -6.95
N ARG A 120 15.69 5.00 -7.38
CA ARG A 120 16.27 6.08 -6.57
C ARG A 120 15.26 6.77 -5.64
N GLY A 121 13.95 6.40 -5.71
CA GLY A 121 12.89 7.04 -4.93
C GLY A 121 12.49 8.44 -5.38
N GLU A 122 12.90 8.85 -6.58
CA GLU A 122 12.62 10.15 -7.21
C GLU A 122 11.26 10.17 -7.92
N LEU A 123 10.87 9.06 -8.55
CA LEU A 123 9.58 8.93 -9.19
C LEU A 123 8.59 8.23 -8.26
N ILE A 124 7.49 8.90 -8.00
CA ILE A 124 6.38 8.41 -7.15
C ILE A 124 5.12 8.38 -8.00
N CYS A 125 4.46 7.24 -8.06
CA CYS A 125 3.19 7.08 -8.76
C CYS A 125 2.00 7.17 -7.81
N ALA A 126 1.01 7.95 -8.18
CA ALA A 126 -0.37 7.71 -7.74
C ALA A 126 -1.04 6.70 -8.69
N VAL A 127 -2.07 6.03 -8.20
CA VAL A 127 -2.77 5.00 -8.97
C VAL A 127 -4.16 5.50 -9.34
N GLY A 128 -4.36 5.84 -10.60
CA GLY A 128 -5.59 6.39 -11.17
C GLY A 128 -6.52 5.29 -11.69
N TYR A 129 -7.16 4.53 -10.78
CA TYR A 129 -8.11 3.46 -11.11
C TYR A 129 -9.55 3.94 -11.02
N SER A 130 -10.04 4.14 -9.80
CA SER A 130 -11.45 4.39 -9.50
C SER A 130 -11.96 5.71 -10.05
N GLU A 131 -13.23 5.71 -10.45
CA GLU A 131 -14.00 6.90 -10.83
C GLU A 131 -15.24 7.00 -9.94
N PRO A 132 -15.94 8.16 -9.88
CA PRO A 132 -17.14 8.30 -9.07
C PRO A 132 -18.16 7.19 -9.28
N ASP A 133 -18.31 6.70 -10.53
CA ASP A 133 -19.24 5.66 -10.92
C ASP A 133 -18.58 4.28 -11.17
N ALA A 134 -17.27 4.15 -10.99
CA ALA A 134 -16.51 2.93 -11.29
C ALA A 134 -15.50 2.61 -10.19
N GLY A 135 -15.94 1.88 -9.17
CA GLY A 135 -15.11 1.39 -8.07
C GLY A 135 -14.89 -0.11 -8.17
N THR A 136 -15.74 -0.92 -7.52
CA THR A 136 -15.68 -2.39 -7.61
C THR A 136 -15.83 -2.89 -9.05
N ASP A 137 -16.71 -2.27 -9.84
CA ASP A 137 -16.80 -2.50 -11.28
C ASP A 137 -15.86 -1.59 -12.06
N LEU A 138 -14.56 -1.76 -11.83
CA LEU A 138 -13.51 -0.94 -12.45
C LEU A 138 -13.54 -1.02 -13.98
N ALA A 139 -14.02 -2.12 -14.56
CA ALA A 139 -14.14 -2.28 -16.00
C ALA A 139 -15.14 -1.30 -16.65
N SER A 140 -15.96 -0.62 -15.86
CA SER A 140 -16.90 0.42 -16.31
C SER A 140 -16.29 1.82 -16.40
N LEU A 141 -14.98 1.99 -16.15
CA LEU A 141 -14.30 3.29 -16.19
C LEU A 141 -14.51 4.02 -17.54
N ARG A 142 -14.60 5.36 -17.47
CA ARG A 142 -14.93 6.25 -18.59
C ARG A 142 -13.89 7.31 -18.90
N THR A 143 -12.90 7.56 -18.02
CA THR A 143 -11.77 8.44 -18.35
C THR A 143 -11.17 7.96 -19.66
N ARG A 144 -11.19 8.80 -20.69
CA ARG A 144 -10.82 8.41 -22.05
C ARG A 144 -9.45 8.95 -22.42
N ALA A 145 -8.76 8.23 -23.28
CA ALA A 145 -7.59 8.72 -23.99
C ALA A 145 -7.77 8.48 -25.49
N VAL A 146 -7.63 9.54 -26.28
CA VAL A 146 -7.74 9.49 -27.75
C VAL A 146 -6.38 9.86 -28.33
N GLN A 147 -5.89 9.06 -29.26
CA GLN A 147 -4.63 9.34 -29.93
C GLN A 147 -4.82 10.43 -31.00
N HIS A 148 -4.01 11.48 -30.92
CA HIS A 148 -3.90 12.55 -31.88
C HIS A 148 -2.44 12.72 -32.34
N GLY A 149 -2.11 12.15 -33.50
CA GLY A 149 -0.71 12.11 -33.97
C GLY A 149 0.17 11.29 -33.04
N ASP A 150 1.18 11.90 -32.48
CA ASP A 150 2.14 11.33 -31.55
C ASP A 150 1.83 11.55 -30.06
N GLU A 151 0.61 12.04 -29.75
CA GLU A 151 0.13 12.30 -28.40
C GLU A 151 -1.18 11.55 -28.09
N TRP A 152 -1.34 11.18 -26.81
CA TRP A 152 -2.62 10.87 -26.20
C TRP A 152 -3.24 12.12 -25.60
N VAL A 153 -4.52 12.36 -25.89
CA VAL A 153 -5.33 13.41 -25.26
C VAL A 153 -6.28 12.78 -24.26
N ILE A 154 -6.13 13.12 -22.99
CA ILE A 154 -6.80 12.49 -21.87
C ILE A 154 -7.85 13.42 -21.29
N THR A 155 -9.09 12.92 -21.11
CA THR A 155 -10.20 13.66 -20.51
C THR A 155 -11.01 12.77 -19.59
N GLY A 156 -11.30 13.22 -18.38
CA GLY A 156 -12.07 12.50 -17.36
C GLY A 156 -11.70 12.87 -15.96
N SER A 157 -12.02 12.00 -15.01
CA SER A 157 -11.63 12.21 -13.61
C SER A 157 -11.42 10.89 -12.88
N LYS A 158 -10.58 10.92 -11.87
CA LYS A 158 -10.33 9.81 -10.94
C LYS A 158 -10.62 10.25 -9.51
N ILE A 159 -10.98 9.30 -8.67
CA ILE A 159 -11.28 9.53 -7.26
C ILE A 159 -10.55 8.51 -6.39
N TRP A 160 -10.35 8.84 -5.13
CA TRP A 160 -9.62 8.03 -4.15
C TRP A 160 -8.14 7.84 -4.50
N ASN A 161 -7.56 8.78 -5.26
CA ASN A 161 -6.15 8.76 -5.63
C ASN A 161 -5.29 9.12 -4.43
N SER A 162 -4.93 8.11 -3.65
CA SER A 162 -3.97 8.29 -2.57
C SER A 162 -2.64 8.79 -3.13
N VAL A 163 -1.99 9.69 -2.40
CA VAL A 163 -0.70 10.30 -2.72
C VAL A 163 -0.61 11.15 -3.99
N ALA A 164 -1.69 11.36 -4.75
CA ALA A 164 -1.65 12.16 -5.99
C ALA A 164 -1.08 13.57 -5.76
N ASN A 165 -1.33 14.16 -4.60
CA ASN A 165 -0.81 15.49 -4.21
C ASN A 165 0.73 15.58 -4.11
N ARG A 166 1.43 14.46 -4.03
CA ARG A 166 2.90 14.39 -3.97
C ARG A 166 3.50 13.46 -5.03
N ALA A 167 2.67 12.83 -5.84
CA ALA A 167 3.10 11.97 -6.92
C ALA A 167 3.71 12.81 -8.06
N THR A 168 4.75 12.28 -8.67
CA THR A 168 5.32 12.86 -9.91
C THR A 168 4.58 12.38 -11.14
N HIS A 169 3.96 11.19 -11.04
CA HIS A 169 3.22 10.56 -12.14
C HIS A 169 1.94 9.88 -11.64
N GLU A 170 0.97 9.77 -12.52
CA GLU A 170 -0.19 8.89 -12.40
C GLU A 170 0.03 7.62 -13.22
N TRP A 171 -0.11 6.46 -12.60
CA TRP A 171 -0.37 5.19 -13.26
C TRP A 171 -1.85 5.16 -13.61
N LEU A 172 -2.18 5.69 -14.79
CA LEU A 172 -3.54 6.06 -15.13
C LEU A 172 -4.22 5.02 -16.03
N CYS A 173 -5.35 4.48 -15.57
CA CYS A 173 -6.21 3.60 -16.37
C CYS A 173 -7.23 4.40 -17.17
N VAL A 174 -7.23 4.20 -18.48
CA VAL A 174 -8.04 4.98 -19.41
C VAL A 174 -8.78 4.07 -20.41
N ARG A 175 -9.92 4.56 -20.92
CA ARG A 175 -10.66 3.99 -22.01
C ARG A 175 -10.07 4.46 -23.33
N THR A 176 -9.41 3.58 -24.07
CA THR A 176 -8.84 3.84 -25.41
C THR A 176 -9.73 3.34 -26.53
N ASP A 177 -10.62 2.38 -26.27
CA ASP A 177 -11.66 1.95 -27.22
C ASP A 177 -13.03 1.90 -26.51
N PRO A 178 -13.92 2.88 -26.78
CA PRO A 178 -15.24 2.95 -26.18
C PRO A 178 -16.21 1.88 -26.71
N ASN A 179 -15.93 1.27 -27.87
CA ASN A 179 -16.76 0.27 -28.50
C ASN A 179 -16.39 -1.17 -28.11
N ALA A 180 -15.23 -1.36 -27.51
CA ALA A 180 -14.78 -2.67 -27.06
C ALA A 180 -15.56 -3.16 -25.83
N PRO A 181 -15.77 -4.48 -25.68
CA PRO A 181 -16.38 -5.03 -24.47
C PRO A 181 -15.58 -4.67 -23.21
N ARG A 182 -16.25 -4.13 -22.22
CA ARG A 182 -15.80 -3.79 -20.86
C ARG A 182 -14.26 -3.80 -20.61
N HIS A 183 -13.65 -4.98 -20.47
CA HIS A 183 -12.24 -5.17 -20.12
C HIS A 183 -11.26 -4.93 -21.29
N ARG A 184 -11.72 -5.00 -22.54
CA ARG A 184 -10.86 -5.03 -23.74
C ARG A 184 -10.52 -3.65 -24.31
N GLY A 185 -11.13 -2.59 -23.86
CA GLY A 185 -10.88 -1.23 -24.36
C GLY A 185 -10.13 -0.35 -23.38
N ILE A 186 -9.37 -0.95 -22.45
CA ILE A 186 -8.65 -0.25 -21.38
C ILE A 186 -7.16 -0.31 -21.65
N SER A 187 -6.48 0.83 -21.47
CA SER A 187 -5.02 0.96 -21.52
C SER A 187 -4.50 1.60 -20.24
N VAL A 188 -3.20 1.55 -20.06
CA VAL A 188 -2.51 2.21 -18.94
C VAL A 188 -1.49 3.18 -19.52
N ILE A 189 -1.51 4.42 -19.03
CA ILE A 189 -0.62 5.49 -19.46
C ILE A 189 0.08 6.09 -18.22
N MET A 190 1.40 6.29 -18.30
CA MET A 190 2.15 7.05 -17.30
C MET A 190 2.00 8.54 -17.60
N VAL A 191 1.34 9.26 -16.69
CA VAL A 191 1.00 10.67 -16.88
C VAL A 191 1.74 11.53 -15.86
N PRO A 192 2.67 12.42 -16.25
CA PRO A 192 3.27 13.39 -15.33
C PRO A 192 2.18 14.27 -14.68
N THR A 193 2.22 14.44 -13.36
CA THR A 193 1.18 15.15 -12.62
C THR A 193 1.23 16.66 -12.74
N ASN A 194 2.34 17.20 -13.23
CA ASN A 194 2.57 18.64 -13.40
C ASN A 194 2.16 19.18 -14.77
N LEU A 195 1.48 18.39 -15.60
CA LEU A 195 1.03 18.81 -16.92
C LEU A 195 -0.15 19.78 -16.84
N PRO A 196 -0.26 20.73 -17.80
CA PRO A 196 -1.46 21.56 -17.94
C PRO A 196 -2.72 20.71 -18.11
N GLY A 197 -3.82 21.14 -17.50
CA GLY A 197 -5.11 20.44 -17.54
C GLY A 197 -5.29 19.40 -16.45
N ILE A 198 -4.30 19.20 -15.57
CA ILE A 198 -4.45 18.35 -14.38
C ILE A 198 -4.81 19.24 -13.17
N ASP A 199 -5.90 18.88 -12.48
CA ASP A 199 -6.32 19.53 -11.23
C ASP A 199 -6.48 18.46 -10.15
N ILE A 200 -5.71 18.59 -9.07
CA ILE A 200 -5.66 17.62 -7.96
C ILE A 200 -6.31 18.26 -6.73
N ARG A 201 -7.47 17.75 -6.34
CA ARG A 201 -8.26 18.28 -5.22
C ARG A 201 -8.23 17.34 -4.02
N PRO A 202 -8.02 17.86 -2.80
CA PRO A 202 -8.04 17.02 -1.60
C PRO A 202 -9.44 16.48 -1.32
N LEU A 203 -9.50 15.20 -0.98
CA LEU A 203 -10.69 14.52 -0.50
C LEU A 203 -10.34 13.84 0.82
N TYR A 204 -10.96 14.29 1.92
CA TYR A 204 -10.68 13.72 3.24
C TYR A 204 -11.72 12.66 3.60
N ALA A 205 -11.24 11.47 3.89
CA ALA A 205 -12.06 10.40 4.43
C ALA A 205 -12.47 10.70 5.89
N TRP A 206 -13.47 9.99 6.40
CA TRP A 206 -13.91 10.10 7.79
C TRP A 206 -12.78 9.95 8.83
N SER A 207 -11.78 9.17 8.50
CA SER A 207 -10.57 8.97 9.32
C SER A 207 -9.62 10.19 9.35
N GLY A 208 -9.89 11.25 8.60
CA GLY A 208 -8.94 12.34 8.34
C GLY A 208 -7.82 11.97 7.36
N TYR A 209 -7.85 10.72 6.82
CA TYR A 209 -6.91 10.34 5.78
C TYR A 209 -7.20 11.10 4.49
N ARG A 210 -6.18 11.79 3.97
CA ARG A 210 -6.27 12.48 2.69
C ARG A 210 -6.14 11.48 1.54
N THR A 211 -7.09 11.54 0.64
CA THR A 211 -6.99 11.05 -0.73
C THR A 211 -7.28 12.22 -1.66
N ASN A 212 -7.41 11.99 -2.95
CA ASN A 212 -7.65 13.08 -3.89
C ASN A 212 -8.66 12.68 -4.95
N GLU A 213 -9.33 13.71 -5.50
CA GLU A 213 -9.92 13.68 -6.82
C GLU A 213 -8.92 14.28 -7.80
N VAL A 214 -8.77 13.68 -8.98
CA VAL A 214 -7.88 14.16 -10.03
C VAL A 214 -8.69 14.33 -11.31
N PHE A 215 -8.68 15.54 -11.83
CA PHE A 215 -9.39 15.91 -13.06
C PHE A 215 -8.38 16.05 -14.20
N PHE A 216 -8.76 15.57 -15.37
CA PHE A 216 -7.99 15.64 -16.60
C PHE A 216 -8.81 16.37 -17.67
N ASP A 217 -8.35 17.54 -18.08
CA ASP A 217 -8.97 18.37 -19.11
C ASP A 217 -8.05 18.50 -20.32
N GLU A 218 -8.27 17.64 -21.33
CA GLU A 218 -7.48 17.56 -22.56
C GLU A 218 -5.95 17.44 -22.33
N VAL A 219 -5.56 16.69 -21.28
CA VAL A 219 -4.15 16.49 -20.91
C VAL A 219 -3.43 15.74 -22.01
N ARG A 220 -2.31 16.27 -22.48
CA ARG A 220 -1.52 15.74 -23.58
C ARG A 220 -0.27 15.06 -23.07
N VAL A 221 -0.06 13.80 -23.47
CA VAL A 221 1.14 13.01 -23.18
C VAL A 221 1.64 12.30 -24.42
N PRO A 222 2.95 12.12 -24.58
CA PRO A 222 3.51 11.38 -25.70
C PRO A 222 2.95 9.95 -25.81
N VAL A 223 2.81 9.42 -27.02
CA VAL A 223 2.38 8.03 -27.22
C VAL A 223 3.29 7.01 -26.54
N GLY A 224 4.57 7.34 -26.36
CA GLY A 224 5.54 6.51 -25.66
C GLY A 224 5.26 6.31 -24.16
N ASN A 225 4.39 7.14 -23.55
CA ASN A 225 3.97 6.97 -22.15
C ASN A 225 2.94 5.83 -21.96
N LEU A 226 2.44 5.24 -23.04
CA LEU A 226 1.63 4.04 -22.97
C LEU A 226 2.48 2.88 -22.42
N ILE A 227 1.96 2.16 -21.47
CA ILE A 227 2.61 0.95 -20.96
C ILE A 227 2.10 -0.27 -21.69
N GLY A 228 3.02 -0.99 -22.31
CA GLY A 228 2.71 -2.19 -23.10
C GLY A 228 1.88 -1.90 -24.36
N GLU A 229 0.83 -2.65 -24.59
CA GLU A 229 -0.02 -2.60 -25.76
C GLU A 229 -1.34 -1.86 -25.50
N VAL A 230 -1.82 -1.14 -26.53
CA VAL A 230 -3.16 -0.50 -26.52
C VAL A 230 -4.24 -1.55 -26.25
N ASN A 231 -5.21 -1.21 -25.40
CA ASN A 231 -6.35 -2.06 -25.04
C ASN A 231 -6.00 -3.35 -24.26
N ARG A 232 -4.76 -3.46 -23.72
CA ARG A 232 -4.32 -4.58 -22.89
C ARG A 232 -4.22 -4.22 -21.40
N GLY A 233 -4.58 -3.01 -21.04
CA GLY A 233 -4.43 -2.46 -19.68
C GLY A 233 -5.10 -3.28 -18.60
N TRP A 234 -6.21 -3.99 -18.90
CA TRP A 234 -6.87 -4.83 -17.90
C TRP A 234 -5.94 -5.91 -17.32
N THR A 235 -5.13 -6.53 -18.15
CA THR A 235 -4.13 -7.53 -17.69
C THR A 235 -3.10 -6.89 -16.76
N TYR A 236 -2.69 -5.65 -17.05
CA TYR A 236 -1.71 -4.93 -16.24
C TYR A 236 -2.32 -4.48 -14.90
N ILE A 237 -3.58 -4.03 -14.91
CA ILE A 237 -4.33 -3.67 -13.71
C ILE A 237 -4.48 -4.86 -12.77
N THR A 238 -4.93 -6.01 -13.29
CA THR A 238 -5.13 -7.20 -12.44
C THR A 238 -3.83 -7.73 -11.87
N GLY A 239 -2.75 -7.73 -12.65
CA GLY A 239 -1.41 -8.08 -12.16
C GLY A 239 -0.88 -7.12 -11.09
N ALA A 240 -1.08 -5.81 -11.28
CA ALA A 240 -0.71 -4.80 -10.30
C ALA A 240 -1.50 -4.96 -8.99
N LEU A 241 -2.81 -5.23 -9.07
CA LEU A 241 -3.67 -5.46 -7.89
C LEU A 241 -3.27 -6.71 -7.11
N ASP A 242 -2.84 -7.78 -7.77
CA ASP A 242 -2.36 -8.99 -7.08
C ASP A 242 -1.07 -8.69 -6.27
N LEU A 243 -0.16 -7.88 -6.83
CA LEU A 243 1.06 -7.45 -6.14
C LEU A 243 0.78 -6.41 -5.04
N GLU A 244 -0.17 -5.48 -5.27
CA GLU A 244 -0.59 -4.48 -4.29
C GLU A 244 -1.12 -5.14 -3.01
N ARG A 245 -1.91 -6.19 -3.12
CA ARG A 245 -2.48 -6.90 -1.97
C ARG A 245 -1.39 -7.45 -1.06
N GLY A 246 -0.37 -8.09 -1.61
CA GLY A 246 0.77 -8.59 -0.84
C GLY A 246 1.59 -7.47 -0.19
N ALA A 247 1.63 -6.29 -0.79
CA ALA A 247 2.34 -5.14 -0.24
C ALA A 247 1.60 -4.41 0.89
N LEU A 248 0.27 -4.49 0.92
CA LEU A 248 -0.57 -3.79 1.91
C LEU A 248 -0.69 -4.50 3.27
N THR A 249 -0.10 -5.67 3.44
CA THR A 249 -0.44 -6.57 4.56
C THR A 249 0.77 -7.18 5.30
N ASN A 250 1.89 -6.46 5.36
CA ASN A 250 3.12 -6.99 6.02
C ASN A 250 3.04 -7.15 7.55
N ALA A 251 1.92 -6.80 8.16
CA ALA A 251 1.63 -6.94 9.59
C ALA A 251 2.62 -6.25 10.57
N GLY A 252 3.62 -5.50 10.08
CA GLY A 252 4.56 -4.77 10.94
C GLY A 252 3.89 -3.70 11.78
N ASP A 253 2.96 -2.95 11.20
CA ASP A 253 2.19 -1.93 11.89
C ASP A 253 1.16 -2.52 12.89
N LEU A 254 0.63 -3.73 12.60
CA LEU A 254 -0.21 -4.46 13.55
C LEU A 254 0.59 -4.90 14.78
N ARG A 255 1.82 -5.39 14.57
CA ARG A 255 2.75 -5.72 15.64
C ARG A 255 3.04 -4.50 16.51
N ARG A 256 3.40 -3.37 15.90
CA ARG A 256 3.61 -2.12 16.63
C ARG A 256 2.39 -1.70 17.42
N ALA A 257 1.21 -1.67 16.79
CA ALA A 257 -0.03 -1.27 17.46
C ALA A 257 -0.36 -2.14 18.67
N LEU A 258 -0.09 -3.44 18.57
CA LEU A 258 -0.34 -4.40 19.63
C LEU A 258 0.69 -4.27 20.77
N ASP A 259 1.98 -4.04 20.46
CA ASP A 259 3.03 -3.78 21.46
C ASP A 259 2.71 -2.51 22.26
N GLU A 260 2.36 -1.43 21.58
CA GLU A 260 1.96 -0.16 22.21
C GLU A 260 0.69 -0.32 23.07
N LEU A 261 -0.29 -1.08 22.60
CA LEU A 261 -1.51 -1.40 23.36
C LEU A 261 -1.19 -2.25 24.59
N THR A 262 -0.26 -3.19 24.46
CA THR A 262 0.19 -4.03 25.57
C THR A 262 0.88 -3.20 26.66
N GLU A 263 1.73 -2.26 26.27
CA GLU A 263 2.36 -1.33 27.21
C GLU A 263 1.32 -0.45 27.93
N LEU A 264 0.31 0.04 27.21
CA LEU A 264 -0.81 0.76 27.84
C LEU A 264 -1.59 -0.11 28.82
N ALA A 265 -1.82 -1.37 28.48
CA ALA A 265 -2.56 -2.30 29.33
C ALA A 265 -1.83 -2.64 30.64
N ARG A 266 -0.51 -2.43 30.72
CA ARG A 266 0.30 -2.59 31.94
C ARG A 266 0.18 -1.39 32.90
N ARG A 267 -0.23 -0.23 32.39
CA ARG A 267 -0.33 1.00 33.19
C ARG A 267 -1.60 0.98 34.05
N PRO A 268 -1.54 1.38 35.33
CA PRO A 268 -2.73 1.49 36.15
C PRO A 268 -3.66 2.61 35.66
N ARG A 269 -4.95 2.34 35.61
CA ARG A 269 -5.99 3.34 35.33
C ARG A 269 -6.15 4.28 36.55
N ARG A 270 -6.89 5.39 36.38
CA ARG A 270 -7.19 6.36 37.49
C ARG A 270 -7.82 5.71 38.71
N ASN A 271 -8.57 4.62 38.54
CA ASN A 271 -9.18 3.84 39.62
C ASN A 271 -8.26 2.77 40.22
N GLY A 272 -6.96 2.76 39.85
CA GLY A 272 -5.95 1.80 40.31
C GLY A 272 -6.00 0.41 39.66
N SER A 273 -7.00 0.11 38.80
CA SER A 273 -7.05 -1.18 38.13
C SER A 273 -6.02 -1.24 37.01
N VAL A 274 -5.35 -2.40 36.84
CA VAL A 274 -4.44 -2.68 35.70
C VAL A 274 -5.19 -3.53 34.69
N PRO A 275 -5.44 -3.01 33.48
CA PRO A 275 -6.23 -3.72 32.47
C PRO A 275 -5.73 -5.12 32.15
N LEU A 276 -4.42 -5.32 32.11
CA LEU A 276 -3.79 -6.62 31.86
C LEU A 276 -4.17 -7.68 32.93
N HIS A 277 -4.57 -7.28 34.13
CA HIS A 277 -5.03 -8.17 35.20
C HIS A 277 -6.52 -8.54 35.06
N ILE A 278 -7.26 -7.90 34.15
CA ILE A 278 -8.68 -8.20 33.87
C ILE A 278 -8.75 -9.38 32.92
N GLY A 279 -9.25 -10.54 33.36
CA GLY A 279 -9.18 -11.80 32.61
C GLY A 279 -9.83 -11.74 31.23
N GLY A 280 -10.94 -11.02 31.07
CA GLY A 280 -11.58 -10.82 29.75
C GLY A 280 -10.73 -10.03 28.77
N PHE A 281 -10.12 -8.93 29.23
CA PHE A 281 -9.23 -8.12 28.42
C PHE A 281 -7.95 -8.87 28.06
N ARG A 282 -7.29 -9.48 29.06
CA ARG A 282 -6.07 -10.27 28.86
C ARG A 282 -6.24 -11.38 27.82
N ARG A 283 -7.39 -12.08 27.81
CA ARG A 283 -7.67 -13.13 26.82
C ARG A 283 -7.77 -12.57 25.41
N ARG A 284 -8.46 -11.44 25.23
CA ARG A 284 -8.59 -10.76 23.92
C ARG A 284 -7.23 -10.28 23.41
N LEU A 285 -6.39 -9.74 24.30
CA LEU A 285 -5.03 -9.31 23.97
C LEU A 285 -4.15 -10.50 23.57
N ALA A 286 -4.20 -11.63 24.30
CA ALA A 286 -3.49 -12.84 23.96
C ALA A 286 -3.96 -13.45 22.62
N GLN A 287 -5.26 -13.37 22.30
CA GLN A 287 -5.76 -13.78 20.99
C GLN A 287 -5.22 -12.87 19.89
N ALA A 288 -5.20 -11.55 20.10
CA ALA A 288 -4.63 -10.61 19.13
C ALA A 288 -3.13 -10.86 18.91
N GLU A 289 -2.39 -11.24 19.97
CA GLU A 289 -0.98 -11.64 19.89
C GLU A 289 -0.78 -12.83 18.95
N ALA A 290 -1.55 -13.91 19.16
CA ALA A 290 -1.49 -15.10 18.30
C ALA A 290 -1.90 -14.75 16.85
N ASP A 291 -2.92 -13.90 16.68
CA ASP A 291 -3.40 -13.49 15.35
C ASP A 291 -2.36 -12.63 14.60
N VAL A 292 -1.62 -11.77 15.30
CA VAL A 292 -0.53 -10.99 14.67
C VAL A 292 0.61 -11.90 14.21
N GLU A 293 0.99 -12.88 15.00
CA GLU A 293 1.99 -13.88 14.59
C GLU A 293 1.53 -14.66 13.34
N VAL A 294 0.25 -15.06 13.29
CA VAL A 294 -0.32 -15.72 12.11
C VAL A 294 -0.26 -14.78 10.88
N ALA A 295 -0.62 -13.50 11.03
CA ALA A 295 -0.53 -12.53 9.93
C ALA A 295 0.91 -12.37 9.41
N MET A 296 1.89 -12.29 10.31
CA MET A 296 3.32 -12.22 9.95
C MET A 296 3.79 -13.46 9.19
N LEU A 297 3.36 -14.65 9.59
CA LEU A 297 3.69 -15.90 8.91
C LEU A 297 3.02 -16.02 7.54
N MET A 298 1.78 -15.51 7.38
CA MET A 298 1.10 -15.46 6.08
C MET A 298 1.85 -14.60 5.08
N GLY A 299 2.34 -13.41 5.48
CA GLY A 299 3.15 -12.55 4.63
C GLY A 299 4.48 -13.19 4.23
N TYR A 300 5.15 -13.83 5.17
CA TYR A 300 6.37 -14.60 4.89
C TYR A 300 6.11 -15.75 3.89
N GLN A 301 5.00 -16.48 4.06
CA GLN A 301 4.59 -17.54 3.14
C GLN A 301 4.37 -16.99 1.72
N ALA A 302 3.66 -15.89 1.59
CA ALA A 302 3.41 -15.25 0.30
C ALA A 302 4.72 -14.84 -0.39
N ALA A 303 5.65 -14.24 0.34
CA ALA A 303 6.97 -13.86 -0.16
C ALA A 303 7.80 -15.09 -0.59
N SER A 304 7.77 -16.18 0.18
CA SER A 304 8.47 -17.42 -0.14
C SER A 304 7.92 -18.09 -1.41
N LEU A 305 6.61 -18.01 -1.63
CA LEU A 305 5.98 -18.50 -2.87
C LEU A 305 6.44 -17.69 -4.08
N LEU A 306 6.52 -16.37 -3.95
CA LEU A 306 7.05 -15.49 -5.02
C LEU A 306 8.50 -15.85 -5.37
N ASP A 307 9.34 -16.10 -4.38
CA ASP A 307 10.74 -16.53 -4.60
C ASP A 307 10.83 -17.89 -5.29
N SER A 308 9.86 -18.76 -5.09
CA SER A 308 9.73 -20.04 -5.82
C SER A 308 9.11 -19.92 -7.22
N GLY A 309 8.79 -18.70 -7.67
CA GLY A 309 8.18 -18.43 -8.98
C GLY A 309 6.65 -18.62 -9.02
N VAL A 310 6.01 -18.84 -7.87
CA VAL A 310 4.54 -18.99 -7.77
C VAL A 310 3.90 -17.64 -7.43
N ILE A 311 2.87 -17.25 -8.19
CA ILE A 311 2.07 -16.05 -7.89
C ILE A 311 1.02 -16.42 -6.82
N PRO A 312 1.13 -15.92 -5.58
CA PRO A 312 0.32 -16.35 -4.44
C PRO A 312 -1.05 -15.63 -4.38
N THR A 313 -1.83 -15.65 -5.45
CA THR A 313 -3.10 -14.87 -5.54
C THR A 313 -4.10 -15.23 -4.43
N VAL A 314 -4.20 -16.51 -4.06
CA VAL A 314 -5.10 -16.98 -3.00
C VAL A 314 -4.54 -16.60 -1.63
N GLU A 315 -3.27 -16.86 -1.41
CA GLU A 315 -2.57 -16.61 -0.14
C GLU A 315 -2.61 -15.12 0.23
N VAL A 316 -2.27 -14.23 -0.70
CA VAL A 316 -2.34 -12.77 -0.43
C VAL A 316 -3.78 -12.29 -0.24
N SER A 317 -4.75 -12.94 -0.85
CA SER A 317 -6.17 -12.64 -0.63
C SER A 317 -6.61 -13.05 0.78
N VAL A 318 -6.19 -14.22 1.25
CA VAL A 318 -6.43 -14.71 2.62
C VAL A 318 -5.77 -13.78 3.64
N GLU A 319 -4.49 -13.46 3.43
CA GLU A 319 -3.71 -12.57 4.28
C GLU A 319 -4.38 -11.19 4.41
N LYS A 320 -4.79 -10.59 3.28
CA LYS A 320 -5.42 -9.26 3.27
C LYS A 320 -6.75 -9.26 4.02
N VAL A 321 -7.58 -10.27 3.83
CA VAL A 321 -8.85 -10.41 4.58
C VAL A 321 -8.55 -10.54 6.07
N PHE A 322 -7.65 -11.44 6.46
CA PHE A 322 -7.30 -11.71 7.85
C PHE A 322 -6.72 -10.47 8.54
N SER A 323 -5.69 -9.85 7.93
CA SER A 323 -4.96 -8.72 8.51
C SER A 323 -5.82 -7.46 8.62
N SER A 324 -6.68 -7.17 7.62
CA SER A 324 -7.58 -6.02 7.67
C SER A 324 -8.66 -6.16 8.75
N GLU A 325 -9.16 -7.37 8.99
CA GLU A 325 -10.11 -7.65 10.08
C GLU A 325 -9.44 -7.68 11.44
N LEU A 326 -8.21 -8.18 11.52
CA LEU A 326 -7.39 -8.12 12.74
C LEU A 326 -7.12 -6.66 13.15
N ARG A 327 -6.80 -5.78 12.18
CA ARG A 327 -6.62 -4.36 12.43
C ARG A 327 -7.82 -3.73 13.13
N GLN A 328 -9.04 -4.02 12.67
CA GLN A 328 -10.24 -3.55 13.35
C GLN A 328 -10.36 -4.10 14.76
N ARG A 329 -10.12 -5.41 14.97
CA ARG A 329 -10.18 -6.02 16.31
C ARG A 329 -9.18 -5.39 17.29
N ILE A 330 -7.95 -5.07 16.82
CA ILE A 330 -6.95 -4.38 17.64
C ILE A 330 -7.41 -2.95 17.96
N ALA A 331 -7.95 -2.24 16.98
CA ALA A 331 -8.48 -0.89 17.18
C ALA A 331 -9.66 -0.87 18.17
N ASP A 332 -10.61 -1.79 18.04
CA ASP A 332 -11.73 -1.95 18.98
C ASP A 332 -11.21 -2.24 20.39
N LEU A 333 -10.23 -3.14 20.51
CA LEU A 333 -9.64 -3.50 21.79
C LEU A 333 -8.95 -2.29 22.45
N ALA A 334 -8.32 -1.42 21.65
CA ALA A 334 -7.69 -0.20 22.14
C ALA A 334 -8.73 0.82 22.65
N ILE A 335 -9.83 1.03 21.93
CA ILE A 335 -10.90 1.91 22.37
C ILE A 335 -11.54 1.38 23.66
N ASP A 336 -11.81 0.08 23.76
CA ASP A 336 -12.31 -0.55 24.98
C ASP A 336 -11.35 -0.36 26.16
N LEU A 337 -10.04 -0.45 25.91
CA LEU A 337 -9.01 -0.21 26.92
C LEU A 337 -9.05 1.23 27.43
N LEU A 338 -9.10 2.20 26.52
CA LEU A 338 -9.01 3.62 26.82
C LEU A 338 -10.36 4.17 27.36
N GLY A 339 -11.48 3.51 27.05
CA GLY A 339 -12.82 3.95 27.44
C GLY A 339 -13.17 5.32 26.84
N PRO A 340 -13.90 6.20 27.54
CA PRO A 340 -14.32 7.50 27.01
C PRO A 340 -13.15 8.38 26.53
N ASP A 341 -12.01 8.32 27.17
CA ASP A 341 -10.81 9.11 26.79
C ASP A 341 -10.27 8.64 25.41
N GLY A 342 -10.52 7.37 25.03
CA GLY A 342 -10.16 6.81 23.72
C GLY A 342 -10.94 7.39 22.53
N LEU A 343 -12.00 8.15 22.80
CA LEU A 343 -12.80 8.84 21.77
C LEU A 343 -12.29 10.25 21.46
N LEU A 344 -11.27 10.72 22.19
CA LEU A 344 -10.66 12.01 21.88
C LEU A 344 -9.89 11.92 20.57
N ALA A 345 -10.21 12.85 19.67
CA ALA A 345 -9.68 12.85 18.32
C ALA A 345 -8.14 12.96 18.30
N TYR A 346 -7.53 12.43 17.28
CA TYR A 346 -6.11 12.51 17.04
C TYR A 346 -5.59 13.94 17.23
N ARG A 347 -4.56 14.08 18.08
CA ARG A 347 -3.91 15.35 18.46
C ARG A 347 -4.79 16.32 19.27
N SER A 348 -5.92 15.89 19.79
CA SER A 348 -6.70 16.70 20.73
C SER A 348 -5.97 16.82 22.07
N PRO A 349 -6.04 17.99 22.76
CA PRO A 349 -5.48 18.13 24.08
C PRO A 349 -6.02 17.06 25.06
N GLY A 350 -5.12 16.35 25.72
CA GLY A 350 -5.46 15.30 26.67
C GLY A 350 -5.85 13.94 26.07
N ALA A 351 -5.80 13.80 24.75
CA ALA A 351 -6.01 12.51 24.10
C ALA A 351 -4.90 11.50 24.50
N PRO A 352 -5.26 10.30 24.99
CA PRO A 352 -4.28 9.26 25.29
C PRO A 352 -3.44 8.93 24.06
N GLU A 353 -2.11 8.88 24.24
CA GLU A 353 -1.16 8.58 23.16
C GLU A 353 -1.44 9.45 21.90
N ASP A 354 -1.71 10.74 22.11
CA ASP A 354 -2.05 11.73 21.08
C ASP A 354 -3.25 11.36 20.19
N GLY A 355 -4.12 10.45 20.66
CA GLY A 355 -5.30 9.99 19.90
C GLY A 355 -4.98 9.02 18.75
N LYS A 356 -3.79 8.40 18.74
CA LYS A 356 -3.38 7.47 17.67
C LYS A 356 -4.31 6.26 17.53
N PHE A 357 -4.86 5.75 18.64
CA PHE A 357 -5.79 4.61 18.61
C PHE A 357 -7.18 5.00 18.12
N GLU A 358 -7.64 6.21 18.42
CA GLU A 358 -8.84 6.78 17.84
C GLU A 358 -8.69 6.89 16.32
N ARG A 359 -7.55 7.41 15.86
CA ARG A 359 -7.24 7.46 14.43
C ARG A 359 -7.17 6.06 13.81
N LEU A 360 -6.52 5.10 14.47
CA LEU A 360 -6.45 3.71 14.03
C LEU A 360 -7.85 3.12 13.86
N TYR A 361 -8.74 3.36 14.83
CA TYR A 361 -10.15 2.93 14.77
C TYR A 361 -10.86 3.47 13.54
N ARG A 362 -10.77 4.78 13.27
CA ARG A 362 -11.41 5.40 12.10
C ARG A 362 -10.76 5.01 10.75
N VAL A 363 -9.46 4.70 10.74
CA VAL A 363 -8.74 4.29 9.51
C VAL A 363 -8.98 2.81 9.22
N SER A 364 -9.13 1.96 10.23
CA SER A 364 -9.16 0.51 10.07
C SER A 364 -10.19 -0.01 9.04
N PRO A 365 -11.43 0.56 8.90
CA PRO A 365 -12.37 0.12 7.89
C PRO A 365 -11.86 0.30 6.45
N LEU A 366 -11.03 1.33 6.18
CA LEU A 366 -10.45 1.58 4.86
C LEU A 366 -9.72 0.34 4.33
N MET A 367 -8.99 -0.35 5.19
CA MET A 367 -8.21 -1.52 4.82
C MET A 367 -9.06 -2.73 4.40
N ARG A 368 -10.37 -2.72 4.68
CA ARG A 368 -11.27 -3.80 4.25
C ARG A 368 -11.75 -3.65 2.81
N PHE A 369 -11.66 -2.47 2.22
CA PHE A 369 -12.13 -2.24 0.85
C PHE A 369 -11.06 -1.65 -0.07
N GLY A 370 -10.01 -1.02 0.42
CA GLY A 370 -8.84 -0.62 -0.38
C GLY A 370 -8.12 -1.85 -0.95
N GLY A 371 -7.60 -1.78 -2.18
CA GLY A 371 -6.94 -2.91 -2.86
C GLY A 371 -7.86 -4.08 -3.21
N GLY A 372 -9.18 -3.82 -3.30
CA GLY A 372 -10.25 -4.82 -3.44
C GLY A 372 -10.95 -5.11 -2.12
N THR A 373 -12.30 -5.15 -2.16
CA THR A 373 -13.08 -5.38 -0.93
C THR A 373 -12.87 -6.80 -0.39
N ASN A 374 -12.99 -6.99 0.93
CA ASN A 374 -12.87 -8.32 1.55
C ASN A 374 -13.89 -9.31 0.97
N GLU A 375 -15.07 -8.82 0.53
CA GLU A 375 -16.10 -9.61 -0.12
C GLU A 375 -15.61 -10.14 -1.48
N VAL A 376 -15.02 -9.27 -2.31
CA VAL A 376 -14.41 -9.67 -3.60
C VAL A 376 -13.25 -10.64 -3.39
N LEU A 377 -12.43 -10.42 -2.36
CA LEU A 377 -11.32 -11.33 -2.08
C LEU A 377 -11.79 -12.70 -1.60
N ARG A 378 -12.89 -12.77 -0.84
CA ARG A 378 -13.53 -14.05 -0.51
C ARG A 378 -14.04 -14.79 -1.74
N ASP A 379 -14.58 -14.07 -2.74
CA ASP A 379 -14.93 -14.65 -4.04
C ASP A 379 -13.67 -15.21 -4.76
N VAL A 380 -12.56 -14.46 -4.74
CA VAL A 380 -11.28 -14.92 -5.32
C VAL A 380 -10.79 -16.20 -4.63
N ILE A 381 -10.82 -16.24 -3.30
CA ILE A 381 -10.43 -17.41 -2.51
C ILE A 381 -11.32 -18.61 -2.86
N ALA A 382 -12.64 -18.41 -2.90
CA ALA A 382 -13.59 -19.46 -3.20
C ALA A 382 -13.40 -20.02 -4.63
N GLN A 383 -13.25 -19.14 -5.61
CA GLN A 383 -13.15 -19.55 -7.01
C GLN A 383 -11.78 -20.12 -7.37
N ARG A 384 -10.69 -19.47 -6.95
CA ARG A 384 -9.32 -19.88 -7.33
C ARG A 384 -8.68 -20.87 -6.36
N GLY A 385 -9.09 -20.81 -5.07
CA GLY A 385 -8.55 -21.70 -4.03
C GLY A 385 -9.34 -23.00 -3.86
N HIS A 386 -10.65 -22.99 -4.16
CA HIS A 386 -11.56 -24.10 -3.92
C HIS A 386 -12.41 -24.50 -5.12
N ASP A 387 -12.10 -24.01 -6.33
CA ASP A 387 -12.81 -24.29 -7.57
C ASP A 387 -14.34 -24.11 -7.49
N MET A 388 -14.79 -23.21 -6.61
CA MET A 388 -16.21 -22.91 -6.48
C MET A 388 -16.74 -22.14 -7.71
N PRO A 389 -17.99 -22.36 -8.13
CA PRO A 389 -18.53 -21.67 -9.29
C PRO A 389 -18.62 -20.17 -9.05
N SER A 390 -18.31 -19.38 -10.08
CA SER A 390 -18.56 -17.94 -10.06
C SER A 390 -20.06 -17.68 -10.11
N TYR A 391 -20.59 -16.91 -9.18
CA TYR A 391 -21.93 -16.33 -9.37
C TYR A 391 -21.79 -15.30 -10.52
N GLY A 392 -22.44 -15.58 -11.66
CA GLY A 392 -22.38 -14.72 -12.82
C GLY A 392 -22.71 -13.26 -12.47
N ARG A 393 -21.76 -12.40 -12.73
CA ARG A 393 -21.92 -10.94 -12.72
C ARG A 393 -22.12 -10.44 -14.15
#